data_8631ab2f759363a549e187ca4da0b538
#
_entry.id   8631ab2f759363a549e187ca4da0b538
#
_cell.length_a   1.000
_cell.length_b   1.000
_cell.length_c   1.000
_cell.angle_alpha   90.00
_cell.angle_beta   90.00
_cell.angle_gamma   90.00
#
_symmetry.space_group_name_H-M   'P 1'
#
loop_
_entity.id
_entity.type
_entity.pdbx_description
1 polymer ?
#
loop_
_entity_poly.entity_id
_entity_poly.type
_entity_poly.pdbx_seq_one_letter_code
_entity_poly.pdbx_strand_id
1 'polypeptide(L)'
;MLDTLLVQYNPDGSIIYDNNVLLSAGSAGRQPFSYVELDMDFCANVFGTAPCTATGSGDAKCFNTFATCKDTPNFNNTVKTYRFCSTSGGKVPVGLDAIPCLKSISVTPAQIDAGKGLGLRAVCSITLQDFPHSDIRTDPYLSDRTYIPINRGTYFGKLKARNPFYNGRIMRIYNGYLNDDGSFDAANFEVRTYVLDSWDSVDANGITKITGKDILKLASDERAVCPKASVGKITLDMTAIATTCTLTPTGVGALDYPASGYVRIGSEVMSFTRSGDVLTVVRGRKGTTATTHKQSDTAQLCKEIVSQTAQNIVNDLLDNYAGVDGSFIPLCDWNAEQVAYLPRLYSTLITAPTGVSKLLAELTEQIGFFLYWDEVAGQIKFQTIRPNSPSETVHALTSQYHLLADSLRMRDITDDRVNETWVYYGIIDPTKNLSEESNYSNLYVASNIGDQSTNRNRDVRIKKLLSRWIDDGAAAIELGQRYLDRYALAPVEADFALDAKDANIKLCDFVQVESNQYQDFSGSPLAILLQVTKRIEKQTGTTWAFTARQFAFSSLVNLIRTIIIDGSN
;
A
#
# COMPACT_ATOMS: atom_id res chain seq x y z
N MET A 1 -8.43 31.45 28.99
CA MET A 1 -7.26 30.57 28.85
C MET A 1 -7.35 30.02 27.46
N LEU A 2 -6.48 30.50 26.58
CA LEU A 2 -6.47 30.11 25.16
C LEU A 2 -5.93 28.70 25.07
N ASP A 3 -6.74 27.83 24.45
CA ASP A 3 -6.38 26.46 24.13
C ASP A 3 -5.06 26.41 23.38
N THR A 4 -4.15 25.59 23.88
CA THR A 4 -2.94 25.20 23.15
C THR A 4 -3.37 24.29 21.99
N LEU A 5 -3.80 24.88 20.88
CA LEU A 5 -3.69 24.26 19.56
C LEU A 5 -2.25 23.71 19.43
N LEU A 6 -2.08 22.58 18.79
CA LEU A 6 -0.77 22.12 18.30
C LEU A 6 -0.23 23.13 17.29
N VAL A 7 0.22 24.24 17.78
CA VAL A 7 0.69 25.36 17.00
C VAL A 7 2.19 25.15 16.82
N GLN A 8 2.61 24.84 15.60
CA GLN A 8 4.01 24.95 15.25
C GLN A 8 4.35 26.44 15.12
N TYR A 9 5.45 26.83 15.71
CA TYR A 9 5.96 28.20 15.62
C TYR A 9 7.17 28.23 14.71
N ASN A 10 7.21 29.21 13.82
CA ASN A 10 8.45 29.58 13.14
C ASN A 10 9.51 30.03 14.17
N PRO A 11 10.80 29.99 13.83
CA PRO A 11 11.87 30.49 14.70
C PRO A 11 11.69 31.96 15.15
N ASP A 12 10.86 32.74 14.44
CA ASP A 12 10.51 34.13 14.75
C ASP A 12 9.31 34.27 15.69
N GLY A 13 8.73 33.14 16.15
CA GLY A 13 7.57 33.10 17.03
C GLY A 13 6.21 33.26 16.31
N SER A 14 6.19 33.33 14.98
CA SER A 14 4.95 33.33 14.22
C SER A 14 4.37 31.91 14.11
N ILE A 15 3.05 31.81 14.12
CA ILE A 15 2.31 30.55 14.04
C ILE A 15 2.44 29.98 12.63
N ILE A 16 2.94 28.76 12.49
CA ILE A 16 2.88 28.02 11.22
C ILE A 16 1.50 27.38 11.11
N TYR A 17 0.66 27.97 10.30
CA TYR A 17 -0.58 27.35 9.86
C TYR A 17 -0.30 26.56 8.58
N ASP A 18 0.23 25.36 8.73
CA ASP A 18 0.61 24.52 7.58
C ASP A 18 -0.58 23.92 6.83
N ASN A 19 -1.82 24.14 7.33
CA ASN A 19 -2.98 23.53 6.72
C ASN A 19 -4.26 24.34 6.97
N ASN A 20 -4.81 24.96 5.92
CA ASN A 20 -6.10 25.65 5.96
C ASN A 20 -7.24 24.73 6.42
N VAL A 21 -7.13 23.42 6.18
CA VAL A 21 -8.10 22.42 6.66
C VAL A 21 -8.24 22.44 8.18
N LEU A 22 -7.12 22.54 8.91
CA LEU A 22 -7.12 22.58 10.38
C LEU A 22 -7.69 23.89 10.93
N LEU A 23 -7.37 25.02 10.28
CA LEU A 23 -7.95 26.32 10.65
C LEU A 23 -9.46 26.28 10.52
N SER A 24 -9.95 25.78 9.38
CA SER A 24 -11.39 25.66 9.12
C SER A 24 -12.04 24.63 10.05
N ALA A 25 -11.34 23.55 10.40
CA ALA A 25 -11.80 22.55 11.37
C ALA A 25 -11.98 23.14 12.78
N GLY A 26 -11.13 24.10 13.17
CA GLY A 26 -11.24 24.82 14.46
C GLY A 26 -12.33 25.90 14.50
N SER A 27 -12.92 26.26 13.36
CA SER A 27 -13.98 27.29 13.29
C SER A 27 -15.29 26.79 13.89
N ALA A 28 -15.95 27.64 14.67
CA ALA A 28 -17.27 27.35 15.23
C ALA A 28 -18.36 27.26 14.14
N GLY A 29 -18.16 27.93 13.01
CA GLY A 29 -19.07 27.95 11.85
C GLY A 29 -18.69 26.97 10.75
N ARG A 30 -17.83 26.00 11.00
CA ARG A 30 -17.33 25.07 9.98
C ARG A 30 -18.45 24.39 9.18
N GLN A 31 -18.28 24.35 7.85
CA GLN A 31 -19.24 23.77 6.91
C GLN A 31 -18.59 22.58 6.20
N PRO A 32 -18.72 21.35 6.74
CA PRO A 32 -18.15 20.15 6.13
C PRO A 32 -18.70 19.93 4.73
N PHE A 33 -17.82 19.63 3.78
CA PHE A 33 -18.19 19.35 2.40
C PHE A 33 -17.31 18.27 1.81
N SER A 34 -17.88 17.47 0.88
CA SER A 34 -17.14 16.41 0.19
C SER A 34 -17.41 16.43 -1.30
N TYR A 35 -16.38 16.19 -2.09
CA TYR A 35 -16.52 15.91 -3.51
C TYR A 35 -15.53 14.84 -3.96
N VAL A 36 -15.74 14.30 -5.15
CA VAL A 36 -14.96 13.19 -5.70
C VAL A 36 -14.54 13.54 -7.12
N GLU A 37 -13.32 13.16 -7.48
CA GLU A 37 -12.81 13.19 -8.85
C GLU A 37 -12.59 11.77 -9.38
N LEU A 38 -12.98 11.55 -10.64
CA LEU A 38 -12.65 10.35 -11.40
C LEU A 38 -11.86 10.76 -12.63
N ASP A 39 -10.63 10.25 -12.74
CA ASP A 39 -9.79 10.44 -13.90
C ASP A 39 -10.06 9.34 -14.92
N MET A 40 -10.37 9.70 -16.16
CA MET A 40 -10.61 8.76 -17.25
C MET A 40 -9.73 9.10 -18.44
N ASP A 41 -9.31 8.06 -19.18
CA ASP A 41 -8.57 8.27 -20.42
C ASP A 41 -9.42 9.04 -21.42
N PHE A 42 -8.78 10.03 -22.05
CA PHE A 42 -9.42 10.89 -23.04
C PHE A 42 -8.45 11.20 -24.18
N CYS A 43 -8.94 11.16 -25.40
CA CYS A 43 -8.13 11.49 -26.57
C CYS A 43 -8.03 12.99 -26.79
N ALA A 44 -6.81 13.50 -26.85
CA ALA A 44 -6.56 14.92 -27.14
C ALA A 44 -6.77 15.26 -28.63
N ASN A 45 -6.81 14.28 -29.53
CA ASN A 45 -6.98 14.51 -30.95
C ASN A 45 -8.41 14.93 -31.29
N VAL A 46 -8.53 15.76 -32.32
CA VAL A 46 -9.82 16.08 -32.94
C VAL A 46 -10.15 15.03 -33.98
N PHE A 47 -11.38 14.50 -33.95
CA PHE A 47 -11.85 13.48 -34.90
C PHE A 47 -11.71 13.93 -36.36
N GLY A 48 -11.07 13.12 -37.18
CA GLY A 48 -10.87 13.40 -38.61
C GLY A 48 -9.86 14.52 -38.94
N THR A 49 -9.09 14.96 -37.93
CA THR A 49 -7.99 15.94 -38.12
C THR A 49 -6.68 15.27 -37.73
N ALA A 50 -5.64 15.38 -38.58
CA ALA A 50 -4.35 14.76 -38.28
C ALA A 50 -3.84 15.09 -36.88
N PRO A 51 -3.30 14.13 -36.13
CA PRO A 51 -2.93 12.76 -36.53
C PRO A 51 -4.10 11.76 -36.56
N CYS A 52 -5.33 12.11 -36.16
CA CYS A 52 -6.48 11.22 -36.24
C CYS A 52 -6.93 11.06 -37.70
N THR A 53 -6.87 9.85 -38.22
CA THR A 53 -7.26 9.49 -39.59
C THR A 53 -8.70 8.96 -39.71
N ALA A 54 -9.44 8.94 -38.60
CA ALA A 54 -10.81 8.46 -38.56
C ALA A 54 -11.73 9.26 -39.52
N THR A 55 -12.63 8.56 -40.20
CA THR A 55 -13.59 9.17 -41.12
C THR A 55 -15.02 8.94 -40.66
N GLY A 56 -15.93 9.83 -41.04
CA GLY A 56 -17.34 9.77 -40.70
C GLY A 56 -17.87 11.13 -40.22
N SER A 57 -19.19 11.25 -40.10
CA SER A 57 -19.87 12.46 -39.64
C SER A 57 -21.01 12.14 -38.69
N GLY A 58 -21.51 13.14 -38.01
CA GLY A 58 -22.65 13.02 -37.09
C GLY A 58 -22.46 11.93 -36.03
N ASP A 59 -23.36 11.01 -35.97
CA ASP A 59 -23.40 9.94 -34.98
C ASP A 59 -22.23 8.93 -35.07
N ALA A 60 -21.50 8.93 -36.19
CA ALA A 60 -20.35 8.05 -36.40
C ALA A 60 -19.07 8.54 -35.67
N LYS A 61 -19.03 9.82 -35.25
CA LYS A 61 -17.89 10.36 -34.51
C LYS A 61 -17.73 9.67 -33.15
N CYS A 62 -16.50 9.48 -32.72
CA CYS A 62 -16.18 8.91 -31.39
C CYS A 62 -16.62 9.85 -30.24
N PHE A 63 -16.40 9.44 -29.00
CA PHE A 63 -16.58 10.28 -27.80
C PHE A 63 -15.24 10.66 -27.15
N ASN A 64 -14.15 10.64 -27.91
CA ASN A 64 -12.77 10.83 -27.46
C ASN A 64 -12.36 9.88 -26.31
N THR A 65 -12.97 8.71 -26.19
CA THR A 65 -12.58 7.66 -25.27
C THR A 65 -11.99 6.48 -26.05
N PHE A 66 -11.10 5.70 -25.43
CA PHE A 66 -10.42 4.60 -26.12
C PHE A 66 -11.41 3.56 -26.69
N ALA A 67 -12.43 3.19 -25.90
CA ALA A 67 -13.46 2.24 -26.33
C ALA A 67 -14.28 2.68 -27.53
N THR A 68 -14.42 3.98 -27.76
CA THR A 68 -15.17 4.55 -28.89
C THR A 68 -14.28 5.02 -30.04
N CYS A 69 -12.97 4.92 -29.86
CA CYS A 69 -11.99 5.37 -30.87
C CYS A 69 -12.12 4.58 -32.16
N LYS A 70 -12.07 5.28 -33.30
CA LYS A 70 -12.09 4.68 -34.65
C LYS A 70 -10.70 4.61 -35.28
N ASP A 71 -9.67 5.12 -34.57
CA ASP A 71 -8.28 5.17 -35.01
C ASP A 71 -7.37 4.93 -33.78
N THR A 72 -7.43 3.72 -33.24
CA THR A 72 -6.70 3.37 -32.01
C THR A 72 -5.17 3.49 -32.10
N PRO A 73 -4.51 3.26 -33.27
CA PRO A 73 -3.06 3.47 -33.36
C PRO A 73 -2.63 4.93 -33.13
N ASN A 74 -3.50 5.90 -33.47
CA ASN A 74 -3.24 7.34 -33.28
C ASN A 74 -3.94 7.92 -32.04
N PHE A 75 -4.40 7.07 -31.11
CA PHE A 75 -5.01 7.54 -29.88
C PHE A 75 -4.00 8.30 -29.03
N ASN A 76 -4.25 9.60 -28.86
CA ASN A 76 -3.38 10.47 -28.03
C ASN A 76 -3.96 10.58 -26.62
N ASN A 77 -3.46 9.74 -25.71
CA ASN A 77 -4.00 9.62 -24.38
C ASN A 77 -3.72 10.85 -23.52
N THR A 78 -4.78 11.43 -23.00
CA THR A 78 -4.77 12.44 -21.93
C THR A 78 -5.78 12.05 -20.86
N VAL A 79 -5.87 12.84 -19.80
CA VAL A 79 -6.79 12.60 -18.69
C VAL A 79 -7.91 13.62 -18.72
N LYS A 80 -9.15 13.13 -18.60
CA LYS A 80 -10.34 13.95 -18.32
C LYS A 80 -10.86 13.65 -16.92
N THR A 81 -10.88 14.67 -16.08
CA THR A 81 -11.38 14.57 -14.71
C THR A 81 -12.87 14.90 -14.64
N TYR A 82 -13.65 13.98 -14.07
CA TYR A 82 -15.07 14.15 -13.78
C TYR A 82 -15.25 14.40 -12.29
N ARG A 83 -16.02 15.46 -11.93
CA ARG A 83 -16.22 15.89 -10.55
C ARG A 83 -17.65 15.69 -10.11
N PHE A 84 -17.82 15.10 -8.93
CA PHE A 84 -19.13 14.82 -8.32
C PHE A 84 -19.11 15.29 -6.87
N CYS A 85 -20.12 16.04 -6.45
CA CYS A 85 -20.18 16.57 -5.09
C CYS A 85 -21.46 16.17 -4.36
N SER A 86 -21.41 16.26 -3.03
CA SER A 86 -22.58 16.17 -2.19
C SER A 86 -23.45 17.42 -2.36
N THR A 87 -24.74 17.28 -2.10
CA THR A 87 -25.67 18.42 -2.09
C THR A 87 -25.80 18.94 -0.66
N SER A 88 -25.04 19.95 -0.32
CA SER A 88 -25.29 20.70 0.92
C SER A 88 -26.26 21.83 0.64
N GLY A 89 -27.42 21.81 1.27
CA GLY A 89 -28.43 22.84 1.05
C GLY A 89 -28.96 22.96 -0.39
N GLY A 90 -28.76 21.95 -1.25
CA GLY A 90 -29.28 21.90 -2.62
C GLY A 90 -28.50 22.69 -3.66
N LYS A 91 -27.33 23.25 -3.32
CA LYS A 91 -26.50 24.05 -4.25
C LYS A 91 -25.08 23.52 -4.32
N VAL A 92 -24.46 23.64 -5.51
CA VAL A 92 -23.02 23.47 -5.68
C VAL A 92 -22.33 24.75 -5.20
N PRO A 93 -21.28 24.64 -4.36
CA PRO A 93 -20.53 25.79 -3.89
C PRO A 93 -19.98 26.64 -5.04
N VAL A 94 -19.97 27.94 -4.86
CA VAL A 94 -19.37 28.87 -5.84
C VAL A 94 -17.86 28.56 -5.96
N GLY A 95 -17.38 28.45 -7.18
CA GLY A 95 -15.98 28.11 -7.47
C GLY A 95 -15.72 26.62 -7.73
N LEU A 96 -16.68 25.73 -7.44
CA LEU A 96 -16.57 24.29 -7.73
C LEU A 96 -17.34 23.92 -9.01
N ASP A 97 -16.65 23.40 -10.02
CA ASP A 97 -17.30 22.83 -11.22
C ASP A 97 -17.50 21.32 -11.02
N ALA A 98 -18.60 20.93 -10.40
CA ALA A 98 -18.94 19.54 -10.09
C ALA A 98 -20.43 19.27 -10.29
N ILE A 99 -20.79 18.00 -10.47
CA ILE A 99 -22.18 17.56 -10.59
C ILE A 99 -22.70 17.13 -9.20
N PRO A 100 -23.82 17.71 -8.72
CA PRO A 100 -24.36 17.42 -7.38
C PRO A 100 -25.14 16.10 -7.35
N CYS A 101 -24.45 14.99 -7.39
CA CYS A 101 -25.04 13.64 -7.44
C CYS A 101 -24.42 12.65 -6.44
N LEU A 102 -23.45 13.07 -5.64
CA LEU A 102 -22.80 12.24 -4.63
C LEU A 102 -23.73 12.04 -3.44
N LYS A 103 -24.13 10.79 -3.16
CA LYS A 103 -25.01 10.43 -2.02
C LYS A 103 -24.23 10.07 -0.78
N SER A 104 -23.19 9.27 -0.92
CA SER A 104 -22.38 8.85 0.22
C SER A 104 -20.97 8.42 -0.20
N ILE A 105 -20.04 8.57 0.73
CA ILE A 105 -18.70 8.03 0.69
C ILE A 105 -18.58 7.07 1.87
N SER A 106 -18.07 5.86 1.63
CA SER A 106 -17.77 4.88 2.66
C SER A 106 -16.32 4.43 2.49
N VAL A 107 -15.52 4.64 3.53
CA VAL A 107 -14.10 4.27 3.53
C VAL A 107 -13.87 3.18 4.57
N THR A 108 -13.32 2.04 4.14
CA THR A 108 -12.68 1.07 5.01
C THR A 108 -11.20 1.45 5.05
N PRO A 109 -10.67 1.90 6.19
CA PRO A 109 -9.31 2.40 6.27
C PRO A 109 -8.28 1.29 6.11
N ALA A 110 -7.06 1.66 5.69
CA ALA A 110 -5.91 0.79 5.84
C ALA A 110 -5.64 0.52 7.33
N GLN A 111 -5.16 -0.66 7.62
CA GLN A 111 -4.67 -1.02 8.96
C GLN A 111 -3.30 -1.66 8.83
N ILE A 112 -2.34 -1.12 9.55
CA ILE A 112 -0.97 -1.62 9.58
C ILE A 112 -0.83 -2.63 10.71
N ASP A 113 -0.21 -3.76 10.40
CA ASP A 113 0.17 -4.76 11.39
C ASP A 113 1.64 -5.12 11.17
N ALA A 114 2.51 -4.39 11.85
CA ALA A 114 3.95 -4.51 11.68
C ALA A 114 4.41 -5.95 11.96
N GLY A 115 5.17 -6.53 11.00
CA GLY A 115 5.67 -7.90 11.11
C GLY A 115 4.65 -9.01 10.82
N LYS A 116 3.49 -8.67 10.24
CA LYS A 116 2.46 -9.63 9.84
C LYS A 116 2.02 -9.47 8.37
N GLY A 117 2.93 -9.07 7.51
CA GLY A 117 2.67 -8.88 6.08
C GLY A 117 2.21 -7.46 5.73
N LEU A 118 1.39 -7.32 4.68
CA LEU A 118 0.99 -6.03 4.14
C LEU A 118 -0.17 -5.33 4.89
N GLY A 119 -0.70 -5.92 5.98
CA GLY A 119 -1.86 -5.40 6.69
C GLY A 119 -3.16 -5.42 5.88
N LEU A 120 -4.16 -4.66 6.33
CA LEU A 120 -5.42 -4.46 5.61
C LEU A 120 -5.28 -3.24 4.70
N ARG A 121 -5.78 -3.38 3.47
CA ARG A 121 -5.75 -2.31 2.47
C ARG A 121 -6.95 -1.40 2.58
N ALA A 122 -6.76 -0.12 2.26
CA ALA A 122 -7.85 0.82 2.18
C ALA A 122 -8.78 0.48 1.00
N VAL A 123 -10.09 0.57 1.27
CA VAL A 123 -11.13 0.44 0.25
C VAL A 123 -12.08 1.62 0.39
N CYS A 124 -12.33 2.32 -0.70
CA CYS A 124 -13.31 3.39 -0.75
C CYS A 124 -14.45 3.05 -1.69
N SER A 125 -15.68 3.27 -1.27
CA SER A 125 -16.86 3.14 -2.10
C SER A 125 -17.64 4.45 -2.12
N ILE A 126 -17.94 4.94 -3.32
CA ILE A 126 -18.80 6.10 -3.52
C ILE A 126 -20.14 5.65 -4.12
N THR A 127 -21.21 6.26 -3.66
CA THR A 127 -22.57 6.02 -4.16
C THR A 127 -23.07 7.29 -4.83
N LEU A 128 -23.47 7.18 -6.08
CA LEU A 128 -23.86 8.28 -6.95
C LEU A 128 -25.30 8.10 -7.44
N GLN A 129 -26.06 9.20 -7.51
CA GLN A 129 -27.38 9.23 -8.12
C GLN A 129 -27.26 9.48 -9.61
N ASP A 130 -27.81 8.59 -10.42
CA ASP A 130 -27.87 8.73 -11.87
C ASP A 130 -29.09 9.57 -12.31
N PHE A 131 -29.00 10.18 -13.48
CA PHE A 131 -30.02 11.08 -14.01
C PHE A 131 -29.93 11.16 -15.56
N PRO A 132 -31.03 11.51 -16.26
CA PRO A 132 -30.97 11.84 -17.69
C PRO A 132 -30.06 13.03 -17.95
N HIS A 133 -29.19 12.97 -18.97
CA HIS A 133 -28.21 14.03 -19.25
C HIS A 133 -28.11 14.33 -20.73
N SER A 134 -27.97 15.61 -21.07
CA SER A 134 -27.89 16.15 -22.42
C SER A 134 -26.51 15.99 -23.08
N ASP A 135 -25.55 15.36 -22.42
CA ASP A 135 -24.16 15.17 -22.84
C ASP A 135 -23.34 16.47 -23.01
N ILE A 136 -23.84 17.60 -22.52
CA ILE A 136 -23.07 18.85 -22.41
C ILE A 136 -21.79 18.57 -21.62
N ARG A 137 -20.63 19.00 -22.13
CA ARG A 137 -19.27 18.79 -21.58
C ARG A 137 -18.79 17.33 -21.53
N THR A 138 -19.62 16.35 -21.88
CA THR A 138 -19.22 14.93 -21.94
C THR A 138 -19.01 14.42 -23.36
N ASP A 139 -19.72 14.96 -24.34
CA ASP A 139 -19.55 14.66 -25.76
C ASP A 139 -18.90 15.84 -26.50
N PRO A 140 -17.66 15.69 -27.00
CA PRO A 140 -16.97 16.77 -27.73
C PRO A 140 -17.67 17.15 -29.05
N TYR A 141 -18.49 16.26 -29.59
CA TYR A 141 -19.15 16.42 -30.90
C TYR A 141 -20.67 16.50 -30.77
N LEU A 142 -21.15 17.01 -29.64
CA LEU A 142 -22.58 17.10 -29.33
C LEU A 142 -23.39 17.84 -30.41
N SER A 143 -22.83 18.90 -30.97
CA SER A 143 -23.46 19.70 -32.05
C SER A 143 -23.69 18.92 -33.34
N ASP A 144 -22.93 17.86 -33.55
CA ASP A 144 -22.98 17.04 -34.75
C ASP A 144 -23.92 15.86 -34.66
N ARG A 145 -24.45 15.57 -33.44
CA ARG A 145 -25.34 14.43 -33.21
C ARG A 145 -26.72 14.69 -33.82
N THR A 146 -27.28 13.63 -34.46
CA THR A 146 -28.62 13.69 -35.04
C THR A 146 -29.72 13.33 -34.04
N TYR A 147 -29.36 12.73 -32.89
CA TYR A 147 -30.28 12.37 -31.83
C TYR A 147 -30.23 13.38 -30.66
N ILE A 148 -31.25 13.37 -29.83
CA ILE A 148 -31.33 14.17 -28.61
C ILE A 148 -30.77 13.33 -27.45
N PRO A 149 -29.56 13.64 -26.91
CA PRO A 149 -28.88 12.76 -25.94
C PRO A 149 -29.63 12.53 -24.64
N ILE A 150 -30.43 13.47 -24.17
CA ILE A 150 -31.23 13.33 -22.93
C ILE A 150 -32.29 12.23 -23.03
N ASN A 151 -32.72 11.88 -24.25
CA ASN A 151 -33.69 10.83 -24.51
C ASN A 151 -33.01 9.45 -24.69
N ARG A 152 -31.68 9.39 -24.60
CA ARG A 152 -30.89 8.15 -24.82
C ARG A 152 -29.98 7.86 -23.63
N GLY A 153 -30.51 7.09 -22.67
CA GLY A 153 -29.76 6.65 -21.51
C GLY A 153 -29.50 7.78 -20.49
N THR A 154 -28.79 7.40 -19.47
CA THR A 154 -28.50 8.23 -18.28
C THR A 154 -27.04 8.63 -18.24
N TYR A 155 -26.66 9.56 -17.34
CA TYR A 155 -25.30 10.08 -17.25
C TYR A 155 -24.26 8.98 -16.99
N PHE A 156 -24.43 8.23 -15.89
CA PHE A 156 -23.48 7.17 -15.52
C PHE A 156 -23.57 5.94 -16.41
N GLY A 157 -24.75 5.61 -16.91
CA GLY A 157 -24.93 4.55 -17.91
C GLY A 157 -24.10 4.83 -19.16
N LYS A 158 -24.18 6.06 -19.70
CA LYS A 158 -23.37 6.50 -20.85
C LYS A 158 -21.89 6.62 -20.52
N LEU A 159 -21.54 7.21 -19.38
CA LEU A 159 -20.15 7.41 -18.97
C LEU A 159 -19.42 6.07 -18.84
N LYS A 160 -20.02 5.08 -18.18
CA LYS A 160 -19.47 3.73 -18.05
C LYS A 160 -19.34 3.04 -19.40
N ALA A 161 -20.37 3.11 -20.25
CA ALA A 161 -20.35 2.50 -21.59
C ALA A 161 -19.24 3.09 -22.48
N ARG A 162 -18.95 4.38 -22.34
CA ARG A 162 -17.86 5.07 -23.06
C ARG A 162 -16.49 4.79 -22.47
N ASN A 163 -16.40 4.40 -21.18
CA ASN A 163 -15.17 4.14 -20.44
C ASN A 163 -15.19 2.75 -19.77
N PRO A 164 -15.35 1.65 -20.51
CA PRO A 164 -15.39 0.31 -19.93
C PRO A 164 -14.04 -0.13 -19.32
N PHE A 165 -12.94 0.53 -19.71
CA PHE A 165 -11.58 0.24 -19.27
C PHE A 165 -11.17 1.13 -18.08
N TYR A 166 -12.05 1.32 -17.12
CA TYR A 166 -11.87 2.20 -15.97
C TYR A 166 -10.93 1.63 -14.89
N ASN A 167 -10.72 0.31 -14.87
CA ASN A 167 -9.90 -0.34 -13.84
C ASN A 167 -8.47 0.21 -13.86
N GLY A 168 -7.93 0.51 -12.68
CA GLY A 168 -6.59 1.08 -12.54
C GLY A 168 -6.51 2.60 -12.71
N ARG A 169 -7.62 3.29 -13.01
CA ARG A 169 -7.66 4.77 -13.11
C ARG A 169 -7.78 5.40 -11.73
N ILE A 170 -7.34 6.65 -11.62
CA ILE A 170 -7.29 7.36 -10.34
C ILE A 170 -8.69 7.86 -9.94
N MET A 171 -9.01 7.66 -8.68
CA MET A 171 -10.13 8.27 -7.98
C MET A 171 -9.59 9.07 -6.80
N ARG A 172 -10.01 10.33 -6.65
CA ARG A 172 -9.66 11.17 -5.50
C ARG A 172 -10.91 11.54 -4.74
N ILE A 173 -10.81 11.50 -3.43
CA ILE A 173 -11.84 11.97 -2.51
C ILE A 173 -11.31 13.20 -1.82
N TYR A 174 -12.11 14.23 -1.81
CA TYR A 174 -11.83 15.49 -1.17
C TYR A 174 -12.80 15.69 -0.01
N ASN A 175 -12.28 15.75 1.19
CA ASN A 175 -13.03 16.08 2.39
C ASN A 175 -12.44 17.33 3.03
N GLY A 176 -13.28 18.29 3.35
CA GLY A 176 -12.83 19.55 3.90
C GLY A 176 -13.99 20.46 4.27
N TYR A 177 -13.74 21.75 4.20
CA TYR A 177 -14.69 22.76 4.64
C TYR A 177 -14.83 23.85 3.59
N LEU A 178 -16.06 24.35 3.43
CA LEU A 178 -16.31 25.57 2.67
C LEU A 178 -15.86 26.78 3.47
N ASN A 179 -15.57 27.88 2.78
CA ASN A 179 -15.36 29.16 3.41
C ASN A 179 -16.63 29.63 4.14
N ASP A 180 -16.52 30.61 5.03
CA ASP A 180 -17.65 31.14 5.80
C ASP A 180 -18.79 31.68 4.93
N ASP A 181 -18.48 32.15 3.74
CA ASP A 181 -19.45 32.62 2.73
C ASP A 181 -20.07 31.46 1.89
N GLY A 182 -19.68 30.22 2.16
CA GLY A 182 -20.10 29.04 1.42
C GLY A 182 -19.39 28.82 0.07
N SER A 183 -18.37 29.59 -0.24
CA SER A 183 -17.54 29.38 -1.44
C SER A 183 -16.55 28.24 -1.26
N PHE A 184 -16.11 27.67 -2.39
CA PHE A 184 -15.13 26.60 -2.45
C PHE A 184 -13.69 27.16 -2.59
N ASP A 185 -12.78 26.63 -1.76
CA ASP A 185 -11.34 26.78 -1.93
C ASP A 185 -10.68 25.41 -1.79
N ALA A 186 -9.94 24.98 -2.80
CA ALA A 186 -9.28 23.67 -2.82
C ALA A 186 -8.27 23.48 -1.66
N ALA A 187 -7.67 24.57 -1.17
CA ALA A 187 -6.73 24.54 -0.06
C ALA A 187 -7.36 24.10 1.28
N ASN A 188 -8.69 24.15 1.39
CA ASN A 188 -9.44 23.74 2.57
C ASN A 188 -9.83 22.25 2.56
N PHE A 189 -9.25 21.45 1.63
CA PHE A 189 -9.64 20.05 1.46
C PHE A 189 -8.44 19.11 1.58
N GLU A 190 -8.58 18.08 2.39
CA GLU A 190 -7.70 16.91 2.39
C GLU A 190 -8.07 16.02 1.20
N VAL A 191 -7.06 15.63 0.43
CA VAL A 191 -7.22 14.76 -0.74
C VAL A 191 -6.77 13.37 -0.38
N ARG A 192 -7.59 12.35 -0.71
CA ARG A 192 -7.22 10.93 -0.58
C ARG A 192 -7.31 10.27 -1.94
N THR A 193 -6.25 9.58 -2.31
CA THR A 193 -6.09 8.97 -3.64
C THR A 193 -6.28 7.46 -3.58
N TYR A 194 -7.10 6.96 -4.51
CA TYR A 194 -7.40 5.54 -4.70
C TYR A 194 -7.30 5.17 -6.17
N VAL A 195 -7.30 3.87 -6.44
CA VAL A 195 -7.34 3.30 -7.79
C VAL A 195 -8.67 2.61 -8.01
N LEU A 196 -9.35 2.90 -9.11
CA LEU A 196 -10.62 2.28 -9.46
C LEU A 196 -10.49 0.77 -9.58
N ASP A 197 -11.39 0.06 -8.91
CA ASP A 197 -11.45 -1.40 -8.88
C ASP A 197 -12.73 -1.94 -9.52
N SER A 198 -13.87 -1.42 -9.13
CA SER A 198 -15.16 -1.83 -9.69
C SER A 198 -16.11 -0.66 -9.87
N TRP A 199 -16.99 -0.81 -10.85
CA TRP A 199 -18.04 0.15 -11.16
C TRP A 199 -19.32 -0.61 -11.46
N ASP A 200 -20.29 -0.55 -10.56
CA ASP A 200 -21.57 -1.22 -10.73
C ASP A 200 -22.40 -0.55 -11.82
N SER A 201 -23.23 -1.33 -12.50
CA SER A 201 -24.23 -0.76 -13.41
C SER A 201 -25.29 -0.01 -12.60
N VAL A 202 -25.94 0.98 -13.25
CA VAL A 202 -27.04 1.73 -12.63
C VAL A 202 -28.16 0.76 -12.29
N ASP A 203 -28.65 0.78 -11.07
CA ASP A 203 -29.76 -0.04 -10.61
C ASP A 203 -31.15 0.57 -10.97
N ALA A 204 -32.21 -0.13 -10.61
CA ALA A 204 -33.59 0.32 -10.85
C ALA A 204 -33.98 1.62 -10.12
N ASN A 205 -33.23 1.98 -9.07
CA ASN A 205 -33.44 3.22 -8.31
C ASN A 205 -32.58 4.39 -8.84
N GLY A 206 -31.86 4.17 -9.94
CA GLY A 206 -30.94 5.14 -10.49
C GLY A 206 -29.67 5.31 -9.64
N ILE A 207 -29.22 4.26 -8.96
CA ILE A 207 -28.01 4.31 -8.13
C ILE A 207 -26.90 3.55 -8.82
N THR A 208 -25.69 4.13 -8.85
CA THR A 208 -24.46 3.44 -9.19
C THR A 208 -23.46 3.54 -8.06
N LYS A 209 -22.67 2.48 -7.88
CA LYS A 209 -21.60 2.40 -6.89
C LYS A 209 -20.27 2.21 -7.60
N ILE A 210 -19.28 3.00 -7.18
CA ILE A 210 -17.91 2.88 -7.67
C ILE A 210 -17.01 2.60 -6.48
N THR A 211 -16.13 1.59 -6.62
CA THR A 211 -15.21 1.20 -5.56
C THR A 211 -13.79 1.43 -6.03
N GLY A 212 -13.01 2.12 -5.20
CA GLY A 212 -11.57 2.27 -5.33
C GLY A 212 -10.85 1.52 -4.21
N LYS A 213 -9.62 1.12 -4.48
CA LYS A 213 -8.69 0.49 -3.53
C LYS A 213 -7.38 1.27 -3.52
N ASP A 214 -6.55 0.98 -2.52
CA ASP A 214 -5.19 1.52 -2.50
C ASP A 214 -4.35 0.99 -3.69
N ILE A 215 -3.25 1.68 -4.00
CA ILE A 215 -2.40 1.35 -5.16
C ILE A 215 -1.74 -0.03 -5.01
N LEU A 216 -1.49 -0.51 -3.79
CA LEU A 216 -0.92 -1.83 -3.53
C LEU A 216 -1.84 -2.98 -4.00
N LYS A 217 -3.11 -2.67 -4.35
CA LYS A 217 -3.99 -3.59 -5.06
C LYS A 217 -3.33 -4.15 -6.32
N LEU A 218 -2.57 -3.34 -7.05
CA LEU A 218 -1.91 -3.78 -8.29
C LEU A 218 -0.95 -4.95 -8.04
N ALA A 219 -0.31 -5.00 -6.87
CA ALA A 219 0.53 -6.12 -6.47
C ALA A 219 -0.24 -7.44 -6.25
N SER A 220 -1.57 -7.38 -6.12
CA SER A 220 -2.44 -8.56 -5.98
C SER A 220 -3.15 -8.95 -7.28
N ASP A 221 -2.87 -8.28 -8.39
CA ASP A 221 -3.36 -8.68 -9.71
C ASP A 221 -2.79 -10.06 -10.08
N GLU A 222 -3.57 -10.90 -10.75
CA GLU A 222 -3.12 -12.22 -11.20
C GLU A 222 -1.92 -12.16 -12.16
N ARG A 223 -1.74 -11.03 -12.83
CA ARG A 223 -0.59 -10.77 -13.72
C ARG A 223 0.67 -10.33 -12.96
N ALA A 224 0.51 -9.86 -11.71
CA ALA A 224 1.61 -9.42 -10.86
C ALA A 224 2.32 -10.63 -10.24
N VAL A 225 3.11 -11.33 -11.04
CA VAL A 225 3.89 -12.51 -10.63
C VAL A 225 5.38 -12.35 -10.96
N CYS A 226 6.23 -12.79 -10.05
CA CYS A 226 7.68 -12.79 -10.19
C CYS A 226 8.26 -14.19 -9.86
N PRO A 227 9.12 -14.76 -10.75
CA PRO A 227 9.26 -14.41 -12.15
C PRO A 227 7.98 -14.64 -12.96
N LYS A 228 7.88 -14.10 -14.16
CA LYS A 228 6.77 -14.40 -15.05
C LYS A 228 6.78 -15.88 -15.43
N ALA A 229 5.59 -16.45 -15.65
CA ALA A 229 5.48 -17.83 -16.11
C ALA A 229 6.13 -17.98 -17.51
N SER A 230 7.07 -18.91 -17.63
CA SER A 230 7.75 -19.19 -18.89
C SER A 230 6.93 -20.13 -19.77
N VAL A 231 6.86 -19.84 -21.05
CA VAL A 231 6.18 -20.70 -22.05
C VAL A 231 7.13 -21.72 -22.69
N GLY A 232 8.44 -21.53 -22.54
CA GLY A 232 9.47 -22.39 -23.13
C GLY A 232 9.48 -23.79 -22.54
N LYS A 233 9.49 -24.79 -23.42
CA LYS A 233 9.55 -26.22 -23.08
C LYS A 233 10.73 -26.88 -23.79
N ILE A 234 11.31 -27.93 -23.20
CA ILE A 234 12.39 -28.67 -23.85
C ILE A 234 11.85 -29.53 -24.99
N THR A 235 12.61 -29.59 -26.09
CA THR A 235 12.18 -30.29 -27.32
C THR A 235 12.40 -31.79 -27.28
N LEU A 236 13.36 -32.27 -26.48
CA LEU A 236 13.76 -33.68 -26.36
C LEU A 236 14.00 -34.05 -24.90
N ASP A 237 13.91 -35.35 -24.61
CA ASP A 237 14.32 -35.90 -23.30
C ASP A 237 15.77 -35.49 -22.98
N MET A 238 16.01 -35.10 -21.75
CA MET A 238 17.28 -34.63 -21.24
C MET A 238 17.81 -35.61 -20.17
N THR A 239 18.98 -36.19 -20.42
CA THR A 239 19.63 -37.05 -19.41
C THR A 239 20.20 -36.22 -18.25
N ALA A 240 20.50 -36.87 -17.13
CA ALA A 240 21.11 -36.18 -15.97
C ALA A 240 22.48 -35.54 -16.24
N ILE A 241 23.17 -35.97 -17.31
CA ILE A 241 24.52 -35.46 -17.70
C ILE A 241 24.48 -34.53 -18.92
N ALA A 242 23.31 -34.35 -19.54
CA ALA A 242 23.20 -33.47 -20.70
C ALA A 242 23.48 -32.02 -20.33
N THR A 243 24.25 -31.32 -21.14
CA THR A 243 24.69 -29.93 -20.91
C THR A 243 24.04 -28.94 -21.87
N THR A 244 23.12 -29.40 -22.74
CA THR A 244 22.38 -28.53 -23.65
C THR A 244 20.94 -28.97 -23.75
N CYS A 245 20.04 -28.04 -23.94
CA CYS A 245 18.64 -28.28 -24.31
C CYS A 245 18.14 -27.20 -25.26
N THR A 246 17.23 -27.57 -26.15
CA THR A 246 16.60 -26.64 -27.08
C THR A 246 15.17 -26.36 -26.63
N LEU A 247 14.75 -25.10 -26.69
CA LEU A 247 13.41 -24.66 -26.31
C LEU A 247 12.43 -24.64 -27.49
N THR A 248 11.17 -24.84 -27.20
CA THR A 248 10.03 -24.68 -28.11
C THR A 248 8.96 -23.83 -27.42
N PRO A 249 8.18 -23.01 -28.15
CA PRO A 249 8.18 -22.80 -29.60
C PRO A 249 9.43 -22.07 -30.10
N THR A 250 9.70 -22.19 -31.41
CA THR A 250 10.84 -21.51 -32.05
C THR A 250 10.80 -20.01 -31.82
N GLY A 251 11.94 -19.43 -31.43
CA GLY A 251 12.08 -18.00 -31.11
C GLY A 251 11.83 -17.66 -29.64
N VAL A 252 11.29 -18.59 -28.84
CA VAL A 252 10.97 -18.36 -27.43
C VAL A 252 12.21 -18.00 -26.59
N GLY A 253 13.34 -18.58 -26.93
CA GLY A 253 14.61 -18.27 -26.25
C GLY A 253 14.92 -16.78 -26.27
N ALA A 254 14.84 -16.15 -27.46
CA ALA A 254 15.15 -14.73 -27.62
C ALA A 254 14.08 -13.81 -27.01
N LEU A 255 12.83 -14.24 -26.93
CA LEU A 255 11.73 -13.45 -26.41
C LEU A 255 11.65 -13.45 -24.87
N ASP A 256 11.81 -14.63 -24.24
CA ASP A 256 11.47 -14.81 -22.83
C ASP A 256 12.69 -15.05 -21.92
N TYR A 257 13.85 -15.38 -22.50
CA TYR A 257 15.03 -15.71 -21.71
C TYR A 257 16.19 -14.72 -21.94
N PRO A 258 16.85 -14.23 -20.90
CA PRO A 258 18.05 -13.40 -21.04
C PRO A 258 19.22 -14.22 -21.61
N ALA A 259 20.35 -13.56 -21.91
CA ALA A 259 21.55 -14.22 -22.41
C ALA A 259 22.13 -15.26 -21.44
N SER A 260 21.95 -15.05 -20.13
CA SER A 260 22.37 -15.97 -19.06
C SER A 260 21.47 -15.81 -17.85
N GLY A 261 21.45 -16.84 -16.99
CA GLY A 261 20.63 -16.83 -15.76
C GLY A 261 20.45 -18.23 -15.20
N TYR A 262 19.33 -18.41 -14.51
CA TYR A 262 18.92 -19.71 -13.98
C TYR A 262 17.57 -20.13 -14.55
N VAL A 263 17.44 -21.42 -14.86
CA VAL A 263 16.16 -22.07 -15.20
C VAL A 263 15.91 -23.21 -14.25
N ARG A 264 14.62 -23.43 -13.95
CA ARG A 264 14.13 -24.59 -13.23
C ARG A 264 13.40 -25.51 -14.20
N ILE A 265 13.78 -26.81 -14.24
CA ILE A 265 13.01 -27.86 -14.91
C ILE A 265 12.69 -28.92 -13.87
N GLY A 266 11.40 -29.17 -13.62
CA GLY A 266 10.99 -30.05 -12.52
C GLY A 266 11.46 -29.55 -11.15
N SER A 267 12.28 -30.35 -10.46
CA SER A 267 12.92 -30.02 -9.17
C SER A 267 14.39 -29.60 -9.30
N GLU A 268 14.91 -29.46 -10.51
CA GLU A 268 16.31 -29.09 -10.74
C GLU A 268 16.45 -27.64 -11.15
N VAL A 269 17.42 -26.94 -10.56
CA VAL A 269 17.88 -25.62 -10.97
C VAL A 269 19.18 -25.75 -11.74
N MET A 270 19.25 -25.12 -12.89
CA MET A 270 20.42 -25.07 -13.76
C MET A 270 20.79 -23.63 -14.07
N SER A 271 22.07 -23.28 -14.04
CA SER A 271 22.50 -22.03 -14.66
C SER A 271 22.65 -22.25 -16.16
N PHE A 272 22.37 -21.21 -16.94
CA PHE A 272 22.45 -21.31 -18.40
C PHE A 272 23.11 -20.12 -19.06
N THR A 273 23.64 -20.35 -20.27
CA THR A 273 23.88 -19.35 -21.29
C THR A 273 23.06 -19.70 -22.52
N ARG A 274 22.58 -18.69 -23.25
CA ARG A 274 21.62 -18.87 -24.34
C ARG A 274 22.19 -18.43 -25.69
N SER A 275 21.96 -19.24 -26.72
CA SER A 275 22.16 -18.88 -28.12
C SER A 275 20.92 -19.27 -28.93
N GLY A 276 20.12 -18.28 -29.38
CA GLY A 276 18.83 -18.55 -29.98
C GLY A 276 17.89 -19.26 -28.98
N ASP A 277 17.37 -20.42 -29.38
CA ASP A 277 16.54 -21.27 -28.53
C ASP A 277 17.34 -22.36 -27.79
N VAL A 278 18.65 -22.38 -27.94
CA VAL A 278 19.53 -23.37 -27.28
C VAL A 278 20.06 -22.82 -25.98
N LEU A 279 19.82 -23.54 -24.90
CA LEU A 279 20.40 -23.29 -23.58
C LEU A 279 21.58 -24.25 -23.38
N THR A 280 22.77 -23.71 -23.13
CA THR A 280 23.92 -24.46 -22.58
C THR A 280 23.84 -24.35 -21.06
N VAL A 281 23.70 -25.48 -20.38
CA VAL A 281 23.36 -25.51 -18.95
C VAL A 281 24.45 -26.16 -18.11
N VAL A 282 24.57 -25.66 -16.87
CA VAL A 282 25.33 -26.34 -15.81
C VAL A 282 24.34 -26.90 -14.81
N ARG A 283 24.38 -28.20 -14.62
CA ARG A 283 23.41 -29.01 -13.88
C ARG A 283 23.54 -28.87 -12.37
N GLY A 284 22.42 -29.17 -11.64
CA GLY A 284 22.41 -29.33 -10.19
C GLY A 284 22.92 -28.10 -9.43
N ARG A 285 22.39 -26.90 -9.76
CA ARG A 285 22.76 -25.65 -9.08
C ARG A 285 21.89 -25.36 -7.88
N LYS A 286 22.38 -24.47 -7.01
CA LYS A 286 21.64 -23.96 -5.84
C LYS A 286 21.10 -25.10 -4.93
N GLY A 287 21.92 -26.11 -4.67
CA GLY A 287 21.58 -27.23 -3.79
C GLY A 287 20.66 -28.30 -4.38
N THR A 288 20.24 -28.14 -5.63
CA THR A 288 19.44 -29.16 -6.33
C THR A 288 20.31 -30.26 -6.94
N THR A 289 19.73 -31.43 -7.22
CA THR A 289 20.42 -32.58 -7.83
C THR A 289 20.06 -32.70 -9.31
N ALA A 290 21.05 -33.03 -10.15
CA ALA A 290 20.82 -33.29 -11.57
C ALA A 290 19.94 -34.54 -11.76
N THR A 291 18.85 -34.39 -12.51
CA THR A 291 17.86 -35.44 -12.79
C THR A 291 17.57 -35.54 -14.29
N THR A 292 16.84 -36.56 -14.71
CA THR A 292 16.34 -36.66 -16.08
C THR A 292 15.08 -35.82 -16.25
N HIS A 293 14.93 -35.19 -17.42
CA HIS A 293 13.74 -34.43 -17.77
C HIS A 293 13.14 -34.97 -19.06
N LYS A 294 11.81 -34.81 -19.19
CA LYS A 294 11.08 -35.30 -20.33
C LYS A 294 10.80 -34.20 -21.36
N GLN A 295 10.68 -34.61 -22.61
CA GLN A 295 10.17 -33.74 -23.66
C GLN A 295 8.91 -33.04 -23.21
N SER A 296 8.78 -31.76 -23.51
CA SER A 296 7.69 -30.86 -23.10
C SER A 296 7.71 -30.43 -21.62
N ASP A 297 8.70 -30.83 -20.81
CA ASP A 297 8.89 -30.21 -19.50
C ASP A 297 9.17 -28.71 -19.66
N THR A 298 8.53 -27.90 -18.81
CA THR A 298 8.69 -26.44 -18.84
C THR A 298 10.04 -26.03 -18.26
N ALA A 299 10.78 -25.19 -18.99
CA ALA A 299 11.99 -24.54 -18.52
C ALA A 299 11.62 -23.18 -17.90
N GLN A 300 11.23 -23.17 -16.64
CA GLN A 300 10.84 -21.95 -15.93
C GLN A 300 12.05 -21.08 -15.65
N LEU A 301 12.06 -19.84 -16.22
CA LEU A 301 13.07 -18.84 -15.89
C LEU A 301 12.97 -18.46 -14.41
N CYS A 302 14.09 -18.45 -13.70
CA CYS A 302 14.15 -18.03 -12.30
C CYS A 302 14.52 -16.55 -12.18
N LYS A 303 14.07 -15.87 -11.14
CA LYS A 303 14.54 -14.53 -10.77
C LYS A 303 15.60 -14.66 -9.70
N GLU A 304 16.84 -14.34 -10.03
CA GLU A 304 17.92 -14.22 -9.07
C GLU A 304 18.01 -12.79 -8.54
N ILE A 305 18.12 -12.66 -7.24
CA ILE A 305 18.39 -11.43 -6.51
C ILE A 305 19.70 -11.63 -5.77
N VAL A 306 20.69 -10.78 -6.01
CA VAL A 306 22.02 -10.90 -5.41
C VAL A 306 22.41 -9.58 -4.76
N SER A 307 22.65 -9.62 -3.45
CA SER A 307 23.17 -8.49 -2.67
C SER A 307 22.41 -7.18 -2.93
N GLN A 308 21.09 -7.22 -2.86
CA GLN A 308 20.22 -6.05 -3.05
C GLN A 308 19.69 -5.53 -1.72
N THR A 309 19.47 -4.21 -1.64
CA THR A 309 18.78 -3.60 -0.52
C THR A 309 17.28 -3.94 -0.55
N ALA A 310 16.61 -3.96 0.62
CA ALA A 310 15.19 -4.28 0.69
C ALA A 310 14.34 -3.34 -0.17
N GLN A 311 14.63 -2.03 -0.15
CA GLN A 311 13.92 -1.04 -0.96
C GLN A 311 14.05 -1.31 -2.48
N ASN A 312 15.23 -1.72 -2.96
CA ASN A 312 15.43 -2.02 -4.38
C ASN A 312 14.66 -3.27 -4.80
N ILE A 313 14.60 -4.28 -3.93
CA ILE A 313 13.78 -5.49 -4.18
C ILE A 313 12.31 -5.13 -4.25
N VAL A 314 11.81 -4.33 -3.30
CA VAL A 314 10.41 -3.87 -3.27
C VAL A 314 10.09 -3.05 -4.53
N ASN A 315 10.96 -2.12 -4.90
CA ASN A 315 10.79 -1.30 -6.10
C ASN A 315 10.74 -2.16 -7.37
N ASP A 316 11.68 -3.11 -7.53
CA ASP A 316 11.68 -4.03 -8.68
C ASP A 316 10.38 -4.84 -8.77
N LEU A 317 9.87 -5.34 -7.64
CA LEU A 317 8.63 -6.10 -7.59
C LEU A 317 7.40 -5.25 -7.93
N LEU A 318 7.33 -4.01 -7.44
CA LEU A 318 6.21 -3.11 -7.67
C LEU A 318 6.20 -2.55 -9.10
N ASP A 319 7.33 -2.04 -9.59
CA ASP A 319 7.44 -1.40 -10.89
C ASP A 319 7.41 -2.44 -12.02
N ASN A 320 8.37 -3.40 -12.05
CA ASN A 320 8.55 -4.31 -13.17
C ASN A 320 7.55 -5.47 -13.21
N TYR A 321 6.97 -5.87 -12.08
CA TYR A 321 6.06 -7.03 -12.01
C TYR A 321 4.62 -6.68 -11.68
N ALA A 322 4.37 -5.66 -10.87
CA ALA A 322 3.01 -5.21 -10.55
C ALA A 322 2.55 -4.02 -11.39
N GLY A 323 3.46 -3.34 -12.11
CA GLY A 323 3.12 -2.20 -12.96
C GLY A 323 2.67 -0.96 -12.17
N VAL A 324 3.21 -0.78 -10.96
CA VAL A 324 2.99 0.42 -10.17
C VAL A 324 3.84 1.55 -10.74
N ASP A 325 3.21 2.68 -11.07
CA ASP A 325 3.93 3.83 -11.60
C ASP A 325 4.93 4.40 -10.58
N GLY A 326 6.13 4.72 -11.04
CA GLY A 326 7.22 5.23 -10.19
C GLY A 326 6.89 6.55 -9.46
N SER A 327 5.90 7.31 -9.93
CA SER A 327 5.42 8.53 -9.24
C SER A 327 4.82 8.25 -7.87
N PHE A 328 4.35 7.03 -7.62
CA PHE A 328 3.84 6.59 -6.33
C PHE A 328 4.92 6.05 -5.38
N ILE A 329 6.17 5.94 -5.87
CA ILE A 329 7.28 5.32 -5.14
C ILE A 329 8.34 6.38 -4.82
N PRO A 330 8.36 6.95 -3.60
CA PRO A 330 9.32 7.98 -3.20
C PRO A 330 10.68 7.34 -2.86
N LEU A 331 11.46 6.95 -3.87
CA LEU A 331 12.72 6.22 -3.71
C LEU A 331 13.74 6.96 -2.83
N CYS A 332 13.76 8.30 -2.83
CA CYS A 332 14.66 9.06 -1.97
C CYS A 332 14.36 8.84 -0.49
N ASP A 333 13.07 8.87 -0.11
CA ASP A 333 12.63 8.64 1.27
C ASP A 333 12.92 7.19 1.68
N TRP A 334 12.62 6.23 0.80
CA TRP A 334 12.90 4.82 1.03
C TRP A 334 14.40 4.55 1.22
N ASN A 335 15.25 5.23 0.44
CA ASN A 335 16.69 5.10 0.58
C ASN A 335 17.18 5.68 1.92
N ALA A 336 16.63 6.79 2.36
CA ALA A 336 16.97 7.37 3.66
C ALA A 336 16.64 6.41 4.81
N GLU A 337 15.44 5.82 4.81
CA GLU A 337 15.01 4.82 5.80
C GLU A 337 15.88 3.55 5.74
N GLN A 338 16.16 3.05 4.51
CA GLN A 338 17.00 1.87 4.29
C GLN A 338 18.42 2.07 4.85
N VAL A 339 19.06 3.18 4.53
CA VAL A 339 20.44 3.46 4.96
C VAL A 339 20.52 3.61 6.48
N ALA A 340 19.51 4.26 7.08
CA ALA A 340 19.50 4.51 8.52
C ALA A 340 19.21 3.25 9.35
N TYR A 341 18.32 2.37 8.88
CA TYR A 341 17.73 1.33 9.75
C TYR A 341 17.78 -0.09 9.20
N LEU A 342 18.09 -0.28 7.91
CA LEU A 342 18.20 -1.58 7.24
C LEU A 342 19.47 -1.68 6.36
N PRO A 343 20.69 -1.46 6.89
CA PRO A 343 21.91 -1.34 6.10
C PRO A 343 22.42 -2.69 5.53
N ARG A 344 21.57 -3.74 5.52
CA ARG A 344 21.92 -5.07 5.04
C ARG A 344 21.48 -5.30 3.61
N LEU A 345 22.16 -6.24 2.97
CA LEU A 345 21.88 -6.71 1.62
C LEU A 345 21.25 -8.10 1.69
N TYR A 346 20.37 -8.38 0.76
CA TYR A 346 19.56 -9.60 0.73
C TYR A 346 19.74 -10.31 -0.60
N SER A 347 19.70 -11.64 -0.57
CA SER A 347 19.89 -12.50 -1.74
C SER A 347 18.88 -13.64 -1.73
N THR A 348 18.34 -13.98 -2.90
CA THR A 348 17.45 -15.16 -3.05
C THR A 348 17.35 -15.60 -4.50
N LEU A 349 16.88 -16.83 -4.72
CA LEU A 349 16.46 -17.33 -6.02
C LEU A 349 14.97 -17.69 -5.99
N ILE A 350 14.15 -16.98 -6.77
CA ILE A 350 12.73 -17.29 -6.93
C ILE A 350 12.57 -18.20 -8.13
N THR A 351 12.21 -19.47 -7.89
CA THR A 351 12.23 -20.54 -8.89
C THR A 351 10.90 -20.84 -9.55
N ALA A 352 9.82 -20.23 -9.07
CA ALA A 352 8.48 -20.43 -9.62
C ALA A 352 7.69 -19.11 -9.62
N PRO A 353 6.77 -18.92 -10.57
CA PRO A 353 5.88 -17.77 -10.57
C PRO A 353 5.16 -17.63 -9.23
N THR A 354 5.40 -16.52 -8.55
CA THR A 354 4.86 -16.23 -7.22
C THR A 354 4.24 -14.85 -7.26
N GLY A 355 3.02 -14.71 -6.72
CA GLY A 355 2.33 -13.40 -6.68
C GLY A 355 3.16 -12.35 -5.95
N VAL A 356 3.24 -11.15 -6.52
CA VAL A 356 4.01 -10.03 -5.95
C VAL A 356 3.56 -9.70 -4.54
N SER A 357 2.26 -9.70 -4.27
CA SER A 357 1.75 -9.44 -2.92
C SER A 357 2.24 -10.46 -1.89
N LYS A 358 2.38 -11.74 -2.28
CA LYS A 358 2.94 -12.78 -1.42
C LYS A 358 4.43 -12.54 -1.16
N LEU A 359 5.18 -12.18 -2.21
CA LEU A 359 6.62 -11.86 -2.07
C LEU A 359 6.84 -10.64 -1.17
N LEU A 360 6.02 -9.60 -1.32
CA LEU A 360 6.09 -8.42 -0.46
C LEU A 360 5.72 -8.74 0.99
N ALA A 361 4.69 -9.58 1.21
CA ALA A 361 4.32 -10.03 2.56
C ALA A 361 5.45 -10.85 3.23
N GLU A 362 6.10 -11.73 2.47
CA GLU A 362 7.28 -12.47 2.95
C GLU A 362 8.44 -11.52 3.27
N LEU A 363 8.73 -10.56 2.39
CA LEU A 363 9.79 -9.57 2.60
C LEU A 363 9.55 -8.74 3.86
N THR A 364 8.34 -8.21 4.04
CA THR A 364 8.01 -7.36 5.20
C THR A 364 8.21 -8.13 6.50
N GLU A 365 7.78 -9.38 6.58
CA GLU A 365 7.94 -10.21 7.78
C GLU A 365 9.40 -10.67 7.97
N GLN A 366 10.05 -11.14 6.89
CA GLN A 366 11.37 -11.79 6.96
C GLN A 366 12.56 -10.84 6.96
N ILE A 367 12.32 -9.53 6.82
CA ILE A 367 13.35 -8.47 6.92
C ILE A 367 13.05 -7.52 8.07
N GLY A 368 11.76 -7.34 8.43
CA GLY A 368 11.35 -6.51 9.56
C GLY A 368 11.08 -5.05 9.19
N PHE A 369 10.29 -4.84 8.15
CA PHE A 369 9.74 -3.54 7.75
C PHE A 369 8.26 -3.70 7.39
N PHE A 370 7.58 -2.62 7.07
CA PHE A 370 6.22 -2.65 6.55
C PHE A 370 6.02 -1.63 5.43
N LEU A 371 5.06 -1.94 4.57
CA LEU A 371 4.65 -1.10 3.45
C LEU A 371 3.19 -0.70 3.65
N TYR A 372 2.90 0.55 3.39
CA TYR A 372 1.52 1.03 3.39
C TYR A 372 1.31 2.14 2.37
N TRP A 373 0.08 2.29 1.95
CA TRP A 373 -0.34 3.40 1.11
C TRP A 373 -0.70 4.60 1.99
N ASP A 374 0.03 5.68 1.85
CA ASP A 374 -0.36 6.97 2.40
C ASP A 374 -1.32 7.64 1.40
N GLU A 375 -2.60 7.54 1.68
CA GLU A 375 -3.66 8.02 0.79
C GLU A 375 -3.65 9.55 0.64
N VAL A 376 -3.12 10.27 1.63
CA VAL A 376 -3.02 11.74 1.63
C VAL A 376 -1.80 12.20 0.85
N ALA A 377 -0.65 11.59 1.07
CA ALA A 377 0.56 11.88 0.29
C ALA A 377 0.48 11.32 -1.14
N GLY A 378 -0.42 10.35 -1.40
CA GLY A 378 -0.52 9.64 -2.67
C GLY A 378 0.74 8.85 -2.98
N GLN A 379 1.37 8.23 -1.97
CA GLN A 379 2.64 7.53 -2.08
C GLN A 379 2.65 6.24 -1.26
N ILE A 380 3.40 5.25 -1.73
CA ILE A 380 3.71 4.06 -0.95
C ILE A 380 4.83 4.39 0.04
N LYS A 381 4.59 4.21 1.32
CA LYS A 381 5.59 4.39 2.37
C LYS A 381 6.26 3.06 2.70
N PHE A 382 7.56 3.13 2.92
CA PHE A 382 8.42 2.05 3.37
C PHE A 382 8.97 2.45 4.74
N GLN A 383 8.66 1.68 5.78
CA GLN A 383 9.11 1.98 7.14
C GLN A 383 9.61 0.73 7.84
N THR A 384 10.75 0.83 8.46
CA THR A 384 11.36 -0.23 9.26
C THR A 384 10.67 -0.36 10.60
N ILE A 385 10.60 -1.58 11.15
CA ILE A 385 10.22 -1.80 12.55
C ILE A 385 11.36 -1.28 13.43
N ARG A 386 11.21 -0.08 13.99
CA ARG A 386 12.24 0.65 14.73
C ARG A 386 11.63 1.61 15.76
N PRO A 387 12.38 2.10 16.75
CA PRO A 387 11.93 3.20 17.59
C PRO A 387 11.65 4.45 16.76
N ASN A 388 10.86 5.38 17.31
CA ASN A 388 10.70 6.69 16.69
C ASN A 388 12.06 7.41 16.61
N SER A 389 12.27 8.11 15.49
CA SER A 389 13.44 8.99 15.34
C SER A 389 13.24 10.28 16.18
N PRO A 390 14.31 10.86 16.72
CA PRO A 390 14.23 12.17 17.39
C PRO A 390 13.69 13.31 16.52
N SER A 391 13.78 13.15 15.19
CA SER A 391 13.24 14.10 14.20
C SER A 391 11.76 13.92 13.89
N GLU A 392 11.15 12.81 14.32
CA GLU A 392 9.73 12.55 14.10
C GLU A 392 8.87 13.26 15.14
N THR A 393 7.79 13.88 14.69
CA THR A 393 6.83 14.53 15.56
C THR A 393 6.08 13.51 16.40
N VAL A 394 6.01 13.74 17.71
CA VAL A 394 5.15 12.98 18.62
C VAL A 394 4.01 13.90 19.05
N HIS A 395 2.78 13.53 18.70
CA HIS A 395 1.59 14.29 19.09
C HIS A 395 1.20 13.97 20.53
N ALA A 396 1.26 14.98 21.41
CA ALA A 396 0.86 14.82 22.80
C ALA A 396 -0.66 14.96 22.95
N LEU A 397 -1.32 13.91 23.40
CA LEU A 397 -2.76 13.83 23.57
C LEU A 397 -3.09 13.58 25.04
N THR A 398 -4.01 14.37 25.60
CA THR A 398 -4.50 14.20 26.95
C THR A 398 -6.00 13.93 26.95
N SER A 399 -6.47 13.10 27.87
CA SER A 399 -7.90 12.80 28.03
C SER A 399 -8.72 14.03 28.43
N GLN A 400 -8.08 15.05 28.99
CA GLN A 400 -8.74 16.26 29.44
C GLN A 400 -9.05 17.24 28.30
N TYR A 401 -8.19 17.35 27.26
CA TYR A 401 -8.27 18.42 26.28
C TYR A 401 -8.48 17.94 24.83
N HIS A 402 -8.00 16.75 24.49
CA HIS A 402 -7.96 16.30 23.10
C HIS A 402 -8.92 15.15 22.81
N LEU A 403 -9.00 14.17 23.73
CA LEU A 403 -9.80 12.97 23.50
C LEU A 403 -11.27 13.28 23.69
N LEU A 404 -12.12 12.79 22.79
CA LEU A 404 -13.56 12.85 22.98
C LEU A 404 -13.97 12.02 24.20
N ALA A 405 -14.95 12.51 24.96
CA ALA A 405 -15.43 11.84 26.16
C ALA A 405 -15.79 10.38 25.89
N ASP A 406 -15.39 9.49 26.80
CA ASP A 406 -15.68 8.05 26.77
C ASP A 406 -15.17 7.31 25.52
N SER A 407 -14.31 7.94 24.72
CA SER A 407 -13.79 7.32 23.49
C SER A 407 -12.55 6.45 23.72
N LEU A 408 -11.77 6.70 24.77
CA LEU A 408 -10.53 5.96 25.02
C LEU A 408 -10.84 4.56 25.57
N ARG A 409 -10.29 3.57 24.89
CA ARG A 409 -10.26 2.17 25.33
C ARG A 409 -8.84 1.62 25.17
N MET A 410 -8.29 1.07 26.23
CA MET A 410 -6.94 0.50 26.23
C MET A 410 -7.01 -0.98 26.59
N ARG A 411 -6.20 -1.79 25.88
CA ARG A 411 -6.11 -3.24 26.12
C ARG A 411 -4.70 -3.76 25.83
N ASP A 412 -4.27 -4.77 26.57
CA ASP A 412 -3.02 -5.46 26.31
C ASP A 412 -3.25 -6.55 25.25
N ILE A 413 -2.43 -6.55 24.21
CA ILE A 413 -2.43 -7.61 23.17
C ILE A 413 -1.43 -8.69 23.56
N THR A 414 -1.81 -9.54 24.53
CA THR A 414 -0.93 -10.56 25.09
C THR A 414 -0.49 -11.62 24.10
N ASP A 415 -1.28 -11.85 23.04
CA ASP A 415 -0.97 -12.83 22.00
C ASP A 415 0.18 -12.41 21.09
N ASP A 416 0.47 -11.11 21.00
CA ASP A 416 1.56 -10.57 20.19
C ASP A 416 2.90 -10.57 20.95
N ARG A 417 2.93 -10.96 22.22
CA ARG A 417 4.18 -11.01 22.98
C ARG A 417 5.10 -12.12 22.45
N VAL A 418 6.38 -11.78 22.25
CA VAL A 418 7.45 -12.69 21.81
C VAL A 418 8.65 -12.50 22.72
N ASN A 419 9.12 -13.54 23.36
CA ASN A 419 10.32 -13.49 24.21
C ASN A 419 11.43 -14.44 23.74
N GLU A 420 11.21 -15.10 22.61
CA GLU A 420 12.22 -15.88 21.91
C GLU A 420 11.98 -15.82 20.40
N THR A 421 13.04 -15.60 19.62
CA THR A 421 12.98 -15.61 18.14
C THR A 421 13.91 -16.67 17.58
N TRP A 422 13.40 -17.43 16.63
CA TRP A 422 14.15 -18.42 15.86
C TRP A 422 14.18 -17.98 14.40
N VAL A 423 15.37 -17.60 13.94
CA VAL A 423 15.55 -17.15 12.56
C VAL A 423 16.30 -18.21 11.78
N TYR A 424 15.59 -18.92 10.91
CA TYR A 424 16.16 -19.88 9.96
C TYR A 424 16.57 -19.13 8.70
N TYR A 425 17.82 -19.32 8.26
CA TYR A 425 18.37 -18.62 7.10
C TYR A 425 19.36 -19.48 6.31
N GLY A 426 19.76 -19.02 5.10
CA GLY A 426 20.61 -19.78 4.20
C GLY A 426 19.89 -20.96 3.59
N ILE A 427 18.98 -20.70 2.64
CA ILE A 427 18.18 -21.75 2.00
C ILE A 427 19.06 -22.78 1.28
N ILE A 428 18.77 -24.07 1.48
CA ILE A 428 19.53 -25.18 0.90
C ILE A 428 19.03 -25.45 -0.52
N ASP A 429 17.73 -25.64 -0.71
CA ASP A 429 17.12 -25.97 -2.00
C ASP A 429 15.88 -25.08 -2.24
N PRO A 430 15.94 -24.09 -3.15
CA PRO A 430 14.86 -23.17 -3.38
C PRO A 430 13.65 -23.76 -4.12
N THR A 431 13.72 -25.03 -4.54
CA THR A 431 12.62 -25.74 -5.17
C THR A 431 11.75 -26.50 -4.18
N LYS A 432 12.25 -26.69 -2.94
CA LYS A 432 11.52 -27.35 -1.86
C LYS A 432 10.60 -26.39 -1.11
N ASN A 433 9.83 -26.95 -0.18
CA ASN A 433 8.94 -26.20 0.66
C ASN A 433 9.72 -25.22 1.56
N LEU A 434 9.42 -23.94 1.44
CA LEU A 434 10.07 -22.86 2.20
C LEU A 434 9.62 -22.78 3.66
N SER A 435 8.56 -23.52 4.05
CA SER A 435 8.08 -23.58 5.42
C SER A 435 8.70 -24.72 6.23
N GLU A 436 9.63 -25.50 5.64
CA GLU A 436 10.32 -26.60 6.31
C GLU A 436 11.66 -26.13 6.88
N GLU A 437 11.83 -26.25 8.19
CA GLU A 437 13.05 -25.85 8.91
C GLU A 437 14.29 -26.57 8.39
N SER A 438 14.17 -27.85 7.98
CA SER A 438 15.23 -28.67 7.43
C SER A 438 15.77 -28.17 6.08
N ASN A 439 15.08 -27.25 5.42
CA ASN A 439 15.52 -26.64 4.17
C ASN A 439 16.41 -25.40 4.37
N TYR A 440 16.83 -25.13 5.60
CA TYR A 440 17.71 -24.03 5.95
C TYR A 440 19.00 -24.56 6.59
N SER A 441 20.13 -23.99 6.21
CA SER A 441 21.45 -24.43 6.69
C SER A 441 21.80 -23.90 8.08
N ASN A 442 21.18 -22.78 8.48
CA ASN A 442 21.52 -22.08 9.71
C ASN A 442 20.30 -21.67 10.51
N LEU A 443 20.48 -21.62 11.84
CA LEU A 443 19.50 -21.14 12.79
C LEU A 443 20.16 -20.14 13.75
N TYR A 444 19.56 -18.98 13.90
CA TYR A 444 19.87 -18.03 14.97
C TYR A 444 18.74 -18.02 15.99
N VAL A 445 19.09 -18.14 17.26
CA VAL A 445 18.14 -18.07 18.38
C VAL A 445 18.48 -16.88 19.27
N ALA A 446 17.51 -16.02 19.51
CA ALA A 446 17.63 -14.95 20.50
C ALA A 446 16.53 -15.12 21.56
N SER A 447 16.90 -15.06 22.81
CA SER A 447 16.00 -15.29 23.96
C SER A 447 16.13 -14.18 24.97
N ASN A 448 14.99 -13.68 25.48
CA ASN A 448 14.92 -12.83 26.65
C ASN A 448 14.69 -13.67 27.91
N ILE A 449 15.77 -14.24 28.45
CA ILE A 449 15.74 -15.13 29.62
C ILE A 449 15.12 -14.45 30.84
N GLY A 450 15.38 -13.15 31.01
CA GLY A 450 14.80 -12.38 32.11
C GLY A 450 13.27 -12.33 32.05
N ASP A 451 12.69 -12.22 30.85
CA ASP A 451 11.25 -12.19 30.65
C ASP A 451 10.60 -13.57 30.85
N GLN A 452 11.32 -14.64 30.50
CA GLN A 452 10.88 -16.04 30.69
C GLN A 452 10.93 -16.50 32.15
N SER A 453 11.57 -15.74 33.04
CA SER A 453 11.77 -16.10 34.45
C SER A 453 10.45 -16.25 35.21
N THR A 454 10.51 -17.05 36.32
CA THR A 454 9.36 -17.28 37.20
C THR A 454 8.84 -16.02 37.90
N ASN A 455 9.66 -14.98 37.96
CA ASN A 455 9.31 -13.70 38.60
C ASN A 455 8.66 -12.71 37.60
N ARG A 456 8.61 -13.07 36.31
CA ARG A 456 7.98 -12.26 35.26
C ARG A 456 6.83 -13.06 34.63
N ASN A 457 6.95 -13.39 33.34
CA ASN A 457 5.83 -13.96 32.58
C ASN A 457 5.71 -15.49 32.68
N ARG A 458 6.75 -16.20 33.08
CA ARG A 458 6.79 -17.68 33.31
C ARG A 458 6.47 -18.53 32.09
N ASP A 459 6.52 -17.96 30.89
CA ASP A 459 6.24 -18.68 29.64
C ASP A 459 7.29 -18.38 28.58
N VAL A 460 7.40 -19.28 27.61
CA VAL A 460 8.22 -19.11 26.41
C VAL A 460 7.30 -18.93 25.22
N ARG A 461 7.44 -17.78 24.55
CA ARG A 461 6.68 -17.47 23.34
C ARG A 461 7.64 -17.24 22.19
N ILE A 462 7.64 -18.20 21.26
CA ILE A 462 8.59 -18.27 20.17
C ILE A 462 7.98 -17.70 18.90
N LYS A 463 8.66 -16.76 18.27
CA LYS A 463 8.42 -16.36 16.88
C LYS A 463 9.43 -17.05 15.98
N LYS A 464 8.96 -17.97 15.13
CA LYS A 464 9.78 -18.61 14.10
C LYS A 464 9.73 -17.80 12.81
N LEU A 465 10.88 -17.49 12.24
CA LEU A 465 11.06 -16.76 11.01
C LEU A 465 11.91 -17.62 10.05
N LEU A 466 11.34 -18.07 8.95
CA LEU A 466 12.03 -18.84 7.92
C LEU A 466 12.28 -17.92 6.73
N SER A 467 13.50 -17.37 6.64
CA SER A 467 13.82 -16.37 5.64
C SER A 467 14.63 -16.94 4.49
N ARG A 468 14.02 -16.95 3.30
CA ARG A 468 14.76 -17.24 2.06
C ARG A 468 15.56 -16.05 1.55
N TRP A 469 15.38 -14.87 2.12
CA TRP A 469 16.01 -13.62 1.71
C TRP A 469 17.37 -13.39 2.39
N ILE A 470 17.60 -14.06 3.52
CA ILE A 470 18.78 -13.88 4.36
C ILE A 470 19.73 -15.04 4.11
N ASP A 471 20.94 -14.72 3.69
CA ASP A 471 22.09 -15.63 3.58
C ASP A 471 23.25 -15.26 4.53
N ASP A 472 23.16 -14.09 5.18
CA ASP A 472 24.14 -13.55 6.13
C ASP A 472 23.66 -13.64 7.58
N GLY A 473 24.53 -14.17 8.46
CA GLY A 473 24.25 -14.31 9.89
C GLY A 473 24.02 -12.99 10.61
N ALA A 474 24.65 -11.89 10.19
CA ALA A 474 24.46 -10.59 10.80
C ALA A 474 23.05 -10.04 10.52
N ALA A 475 22.50 -10.27 9.34
CA ALA A 475 21.12 -9.92 9.02
C ALA A 475 20.12 -10.75 9.83
N ALA A 476 20.40 -12.04 10.06
CA ALA A 476 19.56 -12.89 10.91
C ALA A 476 19.54 -12.44 12.37
N ILE A 477 20.69 -12.04 12.91
CA ILE A 477 20.84 -11.48 14.27
C ILE A 477 20.01 -10.20 14.40
N GLU A 478 20.15 -9.27 13.47
CA GLU A 478 19.41 -8.00 13.50
C GLU A 478 17.89 -8.21 13.41
N LEU A 479 17.44 -9.13 12.57
CA LEU A 479 16.03 -9.47 12.44
C LEU A 479 15.49 -10.06 13.76
N GLY A 480 16.15 -11.06 14.33
CA GLY A 480 15.74 -11.70 15.58
C GLY A 480 15.67 -10.71 16.73
N GLN A 481 16.70 -9.85 16.86
CA GLN A 481 16.75 -8.83 17.91
C GLN A 481 15.63 -7.79 17.73
N ARG A 482 15.38 -7.33 16.50
CA ARG A 482 14.31 -6.36 16.17
C ARG A 482 12.93 -6.85 16.60
N TYR A 483 12.63 -8.13 16.39
CA TYR A 483 11.37 -8.72 16.84
C TYR A 483 11.30 -8.83 18.37
N LEU A 484 12.40 -9.23 19.02
CA LEU A 484 12.45 -9.26 20.49
C LEU A 484 12.26 -7.87 21.09
N ASP A 485 12.98 -6.88 20.59
CA ASP A 485 12.90 -5.51 21.09
C ASP A 485 11.49 -4.92 20.93
N ARG A 486 10.80 -5.30 19.84
CA ARG A 486 9.46 -4.82 19.54
C ARG A 486 8.36 -5.50 20.35
N TYR A 487 8.48 -6.81 20.57
CA TYR A 487 7.40 -7.65 21.08
C TYR A 487 7.70 -8.34 22.43
N ALA A 488 8.81 -8.01 23.09
CA ALA A 488 9.15 -8.58 24.39
C ALA A 488 8.10 -8.29 25.47
N LEU A 489 7.42 -7.19 25.38
CA LEU A 489 6.25 -6.87 26.20
C LEU A 489 4.98 -6.93 25.36
N ALA A 490 3.87 -7.38 25.97
CA ALA A 490 2.58 -7.28 25.32
C ALA A 490 2.30 -5.82 24.96
N PRO A 491 2.12 -5.49 23.67
CA PRO A 491 1.84 -4.12 23.30
C PRO A 491 0.46 -3.71 23.80
N VAL A 492 0.36 -2.49 24.31
CA VAL A 492 -0.92 -1.85 24.58
C VAL A 492 -1.51 -1.37 23.26
N GLU A 493 -2.77 -1.68 23.01
CA GLU A 493 -3.55 -1.10 21.93
C GLU A 493 -4.56 -0.11 22.53
N ALA A 494 -4.63 1.07 21.95
CA ALA A 494 -5.58 2.10 22.32
C ALA A 494 -6.49 2.45 21.14
N ASP A 495 -7.79 2.42 21.37
CA ASP A 495 -8.80 3.00 20.49
C ASP A 495 -9.24 4.32 21.12
N PHE A 496 -9.27 5.40 20.33
CA PHE A 496 -9.73 6.73 20.78
C PHE A 496 -10.31 7.55 19.63
N ALA A 497 -11.01 8.61 19.97
CA ALA A 497 -11.54 9.55 18.98
C ALA A 497 -11.16 10.99 19.31
N LEU A 498 -10.95 11.78 18.25
CA LEU A 498 -10.60 13.19 18.31
C LEU A 498 -11.62 14.01 17.53
N ASP A 499 -11.80 15.27 17.92
CA ASP A 499 -12.43 16.26 17.06
C ASP A 499 -11.52 16.57 15.85
N ALA A 500 -12.10 16.99 14.76
CA ALA A 500 -11.39 17.30 13.52
C ALA A 500 -10.27 18.32 13.71
N LYS A 501 -10.40 19.26 14.65
CA LYS A 501 -9.39 20.27 14.97
C LYS A 501 -8.07 19.66 15.48
N ASP A 502 -8.13 18.49 16.13
CA ASP A 502 -6.99 17.78 16.70
C ASP A 502 -6.59 16.54 15.87
N ALA A 503 -7.27 16.30 14.75
CA ALA A 503 -7.13 15.08 13.96
C ALA A 503 -6.03 15.14 12.88
N ASN A 504 -5.10 16.09 12.94
CA ASN A 504 -3.94 16.16 12.03
C ASN A 504 -2.89 15.10 12.39
N ILE A 505 -3.35 13.87 12.50
CA ILE A 505 -2.54 12.71 12.82
C ILE A 505 -2.73 11.72 11.69
N LYS A 506 -1.63 11.26 11.10
CA LYS A 506 -1.64 10.35 9.95
C LYS A 506 -1.40 8.91 10.39
N LEU A 507 -1.58 8.00 9.46
CA LEU A 507 -1.20 6.61 9.62
C LEU A 507 0.32 6.54 9.86
N CYS A 508 0.76 5.73 10.81
CA CYS A 508 2.14 5.60 11.31
C CYS A 508 2.70 6.76 12.13
N ASP A 509 2.00 7.85 12.32
CA ASP A 509 2.45 8.90 13.25
C ASP A 509 2.53 8.38 14.68
N PHE A 510 3.40 9.00 15.46
CA PHE A 510 3.55 8.70 16.87
C PHE A 510 2.68 9.64 17.72
N VAL A 511 1.95 9.06 18.65
CA VAL A 511 1.12 9.77 19.59
C VAL A 511 1.51 9.38 21.02
N GLN A 512 1.55 10.34 21.91
CA GLN A 512 1.73 10.11 23.34
C GLN A 512 0.39 10.37 24.04
N VAL A 513 -0.25 9.30 24.52
CA VAL A 513 -1.56 9.39 25.16
C VAL A 513 -1.40 9.36 26.68
N GLU A 514 -1.83 10.43 27.35
CA GLU A 514 -1.90 10.53 28.81
C GLU A 514 -3.35 10.40 29.27
N SER A 515 -3.59 9.48 30.19
CA SER A 515 -4.93 9.23 30.72
C SER A 515 -4.89 8.65 32.12
N ASN A 516 -5.88 8.99 32.95
CA ASN A 516 -6.12 8.36 34.25
C ASN A 516 -6.46 6.86 34.16
N GLN A 517 -6.76 6.35 32.99
CA GLN A 517 -7.01 4.91 32.77
C GLN A 517 -5.71 4.09 32.75
N TYR A 518 -4.57 4.72 32.55
CA TYR A 518 -3.25 4.08 32.57
C TYR A 518 -2.37 4.79 33.58
N GLN A 519 -2.00 4.07 34.61
CA GLN A 519 -1.33 4.63 35.79
C GLN A 519 0.00 3.93 36.04
N ASP A 520 0.92 4.64 36.66
CA ASP A 520 2.11 4.05 37.26
C ASP A 520 1.76 3.33 38.58
N PHE A 521 2.76 2.74 39.23
CA PHE A 521 2.59 2.04 40.50
C PHE A 521 2.17 2.96 41.68
N SER A 522 2.30 4.27 41.53
CA SER A 522 1.86 5.27 42.51
C SER A 522 0.40 5.73 42.26
N GLY A 523 -0.19 5.34 41.17
CA GLY A 523 -1.51 5.75 40.74
C GLY A 523 -1.54 7.05 39.93
N SER A 524 -0.35 7.59 39.56
CA SER A 524 -0.26 8.78 38.72
C SER A 524 -0.51 8.43 37.25
N PRO A 525 -1.17 9.30 36.47
CA PRO A 525 -1.37 9.11 35.05
C PRO A 525 -0.04 8.87 34.34
N LEU A 526 0.03 7.86 33.49
CA LEU A 526 1.22 7.54 32.71
C LEU A 526 0.95 7.81 31.24
N ALA A 527 1.82 8.58 30.62
CA ALA A 527 1.80 8.83 29.20
C ALA A 527 2.43 7.66 28.44
N ILE A 528 1.70 7.11 27.46
CA ILE A 528 2.15 5.98 26.65
C ILE A 528 2.43 6.45 25.24
N LEU A 529 3.61 6.07 24.72
CA LEU A 529 3.96 6.29 23.33
C LEU A 529 3.35 5.18 22.46
N LEU A 530 2.52 5.57 21.50
CA LEU A 530 1.79 4.68 20.59
C LEU A 530 2.10 5.10 19.16
N GLN A 531 2.04 4.14 18.24
CA GLN A 531 2.04 4.40 16.80
C GLN A 531 0.65 4.16 16.24
N VAL A 532 0.15 5.10 15.43
CA VAL A 532 -1.17 4.99 14.80
C VAL A 532 -1.15 3.88 13.75
N THR A 533 -1.98 2.87 13.94
CA THR A 533 -2.12 1.72 13.04
C THR A 533 -3.37 1.79 12.18
N LYS A 534 -4.34 2.63 12.56
CA LYS A 534 -5.60 2.82 11.84
C LYS A 534 -6.16 4.20 12.10
N ARG A 535 -6.67 4.85 11.04
CA ARG A 535 -7.33 6.16 11.07
C ARG A 535 -8.61 6.10 10.27
N ILE A 536 -9.73 6.52 10.83
CA ILE A 536 -11.03 6.53 10.15
C ILE A 536 -11.84 7.77 10.49
N GLU A 537 -12.39 8.43 9.48
CA GLU A 537 -13.36 9.49 9.65
C GLU A 537 -14.72 8.88 10.01
N LYS A 538 -15.21 9.15 11.23
CA LYS A 538 -16.48 8.62 11.73
C LYS A 538 -17.66 9.47 11.32
N GLN A 539 -17.48 10.78 11.34
CA GLN A 539 -18.46 11.74 10.91
C GLN A 539 -17.75 12.79 10.07
N THR A 540 -18.22 12.98 8.85
CA THR A 540 -17.58 13.86 7.87
C THR A 540 -17.26 15.24 8.45
N GLY A 541 -15.99 15.60 8.44
CA GLY A 541 -15.47 16.89 8.89
C GLY A 541 -15.65 17.18 10.38
N THR A 542 -15.96 16.19 11.23
CA THR A 542 -16.16 16.47 12.65
C THR A 542 -15.41 15.53 13.57
N THR A 543 -15.43 14.22 13.33
CA THR A 543 -14.89 13.24 14.26
C THR A 543 -14.05 12.19 13.55
N TRP A 544 -12.86 11.96 14.07
CA TRP A 544 -11.92 10.93 13.65
C TRP A 544 -11.71 9.90 14.76
N ALA A 545 -11.68 8.62 14.41
CA ALA A 545 -11.29 7.55 15.31
C ALA A 545 -9.95 6.95 14.90
N PHE A 546 -9.18 6.61 15.90
CA PHE A 546 -7.83 6.08 15.77
C PHE A 546 -7.71 4.78 16.54
N THR A 547 -6.96 3.84 15.98
CA THR A 547 -6.37 2.73 16.71
C THR A 547 -4.87 2.91 16.67
N ALA A 548 -4.24 2.87 17.82
CA ALA A 548 -2.79 3.00 17.94
C ALA A 548 -2.23 1.90 18.83
N ARG A 549 -1.05 1.40 18.52
CA ARG A 549 -0.37 0.35 19.28
C ARG A 549 0.90 0.87 19.92
N GLN A 550 1.18 0.42 21.11
CA GLN A 550 2.41 0.74 21.81
C GLN A 550 3.62 0.30 20.98
N PHE A 551 4.48 1.26 20.71
CA PHE A 551 5.73 1.06 19.99
C PHE A 551 6.88 1.05 20.99
N ALA A 552 6.83 0.10 21.94
CA ALA A 552 7.86 -0.03 22.97
C ALA A 552 9.00 -0.90 22.44
N PHE A 553 10.22 -0.36 22.49
CA PHE A 553 11.43 -1.14 22.37
C PHE A 553 11.96 -1.42 23.78
N SER A 554 12.49 -2.61 24.01
CA SER A 554 12.91 -3.07 25.33
C SER A 554 13.93 -2.16 26.02
N SER A 555 14.76 -1.45 25.24
CA SER A 555 15.71 -0.46 25.74
C SER A 555 15.04 0.74 26.40
N LEU A 556 13.92 1.23 25.83
CA LEU A 556 13.14 2.34 26.42
C LEU A 556 12.35 1.88 27.65
N VAL A 557 11.78 0.67 27.59
CA VAL A 557 11.03 0.09 28.71
C VAL A 557 11.95 -0.24 29.89
N ASN A 558 13.16 -0.72 29.62
CA ASN A 558 14.16 -0.93 30.67
C ASN A 558 14.61 0.40 31.31
N LEU A 559 14.69 1.48 30.54
CA LEU A 559 14.99 2.82 31.08
C LEU A 559 13.88 3.29 32.04
N ILE A 560 12.61 3.15 31.64
CA ILE A 560 11.47 3.51 32.49
C ILE A 560 11.41 2.63 33.74
N ARG A 561 11.66 1.32 33.64
CA ARG A 561 11.68 0.40 34.79
C ARG A 561 12.92 0.58 35.68
N THR A 562 14.06 0.91 35.09
CA THR A 562 15.28 1.17 35.88
C THR A 562 15.15 2.47 36.69
N ILE A 563 14.51 3.50 36.15
CA ILE A 563 14.21 4.75 36.89
C ILE A 563 13.20 4.49 38.02
N ILE A 564 12.26 3.57 37.85
CA ILE A 564 11.25 3.19 38.84
C ILE A 564 11.88 2.31 39.96
N ILE A 565 12.91 1.51 39.64
CA ILE A 565 13.56 0.62 40.60
C ILE A 565 14.62 1.34 41.45
N ASP A 566 15.30 2.35 40.88
CA ASP A 566 16.32 3.14 41.63
C ASP A 566 15.73 4.27 42.49
N GLY A 567 14.40 4.47 42.45
CA GLY A 567 13.68 5.41 43.31
C GLY A 567 13.36 4.88 44.73
N SER A 568 13.87 3.72 45.10
CA SER A 568 13.70 3.16 46.42
C SER A 568 15.00 3.31 47.22
N ASN A 569 15.24 4.52 47.79
CA ASN A 569 15.94 4.75 49.03
C ASN A 569 15.20 5.82 49.83
#